data_7f1fd9b53c28f8eb92437aa9576fc735
#
_entry.id   7f1fd9b53c28f8eb92437aa9576fc735
#
_cell.length_a   1.000
_cell.length_b   1.000
_cell.length_c   1.000
_cell.angle_alpha   90.00
_cell.angle_beta   90.00
_cell.angle_gamma   90.00
#
_symmetry.space_group_name_H-M   'P 1'
#
loop_
_entity.id
_entity.type
_entity.pdbx_description
1 polymer ?
#
loop_
_entity_poly.entity_id
_entity_poly.type
_entity_poly.pdbx_seq_one_letter_code
_entity_poly.pdbx_strand_id
1 'polypeptide(L)'
;MNQIEIVRIAGGWRADFRYDYETKELVKSHGWKWNANQKEWHTSNPDIVIALAEAIEDHDTVTLVEECSNLQKVADKEAFALSSAKCPAMGIRVWSPEGLEFKQYQMAFFDWYRQRQANMGTSQSLLLADEMGTGKTIMSAGLFTQISEKKDNGEPPRFLVVCTAGMKITWQREIKKWCPSLSSTKIKGTKMLDYLPTENVVIINYDLVANHRPWIDQIADKYGWDLIVCDEAHYLKNAKAKRTSAILGGSIQVGGREFRLDYRVKSIIGKKLFLTGTPLVNRPVELWPILKECDPNGLGESWQKFVRRYCGAFKGRFGWDTSGATNLDELQVKLRSSIMIRRRTNDVLEELPAIQRQAIVLPENGNASLVKAEWEAFNNHEQVLKELEEMRTNTDSDMDVLVRTLADRQQVAFAELAKYRKLVGLAKKDHVIEHCKNVIDSRGKVVLFAWHKDVVISLMEGLQGHNPVRLTGADSQSARQLAVDSFQNDETVKVIVLNLEAGGVGITLTGTEQAGFCTSVVFSELDWRPSIMQQAERRVARLGADESATNILVHHVVLDGSLDATISNRLIDKQNVIDQAVN
;
A
#
# COMPACT_ATOMS: atom_id res chain seq x y z
N MET A 1 -17.81 30.30 -42.78
CA MET A 1 -17.85 29.33 -41.64
C MET A 1 -19.11 29.60 -40.85
N ASN A 2 -19.81 28.56 -40.43
CA ASN A 2 -20.95 28.73 -39.53
C ASN A 2 -20.46 29.17 -38.15
N GLN A 3 -21.29 29.92 -37.43
CA GLN A 3 -20.99 30.33 -36.06
C GLN A 3 -20.84 29.09 -35.18
N ILE A 4 -19.69 28.94 -34.49
CA ILE A 4 -19.43 27.90 -33.50
C ILE A 4 -19.70 28.52 -32.14
N GLU A 5 -20.52 27.87 -31.34
CA GLU A 5 -20.78 28.24 -29.96
C GLU A 5 -20.10 27.19 -29.06
N ILE A 6 -19.26 27.67 -28.14
CA ILE A 6 -18.60 26.80 -27.18
C ILE A 6 -19.33 26.90 -25.83
N VAL A 7 -19.93 25.79 -25.39
CA VAL A 7 -20.77 25.74 -24.20
C VAL A 7 -20.12 24.89 -23.12
N ARG A 8 -20.09 25.40 -21.88
CA ARG A 8 -19.63 24.64 -20.73
C ARG A 8 -20.68 23.60 -20.31
N ILE A 9 -20.25 22.35 -20.15
CA ILE A 9 -21.09 21.21 -19.70
C ILE A 9 -20.48 20.53 -18.49
N ALA A 10 -21.22 19.64 -17.85
CA ALA A 10 -20.71 18.84 -16.75
C ALA A 10 -19.54 17.95 -17.24
N GLY A 11 -18.34 18.19 -16.71
CA GLY A 11 -17.13 17.45 -17.05
C GLY A 11 -16.34 17.94 -18.27
N GLY A 12 -16.68 19.12 -18.84
CA GLY A 12 -15.91 19.68 -19.96
C GLY A 12 -16.66 20.75 -20.74
N TRP A 13 -16.47 20.72 -22.05
CA TRP A 13 -16.97 21.71 -23.01
C TRP A 13 -17.54 21.02 -24.23
N ARG A 14 -18.57 21.60 -24.80
CA ARG A 14 -19.24 21.18 -26.02
C ARG A 14 -19.13 22.27 -27.08
N ALA A 15 -18.85 21.89 -28.32
CA ALA A 15 -18.91 22.80 -29.48
C ALA A 15 -20.18 22.53 -30.28
N ASP A 16 -21.05 23.54 -30.35
CA ASP A 16 -22.31 23.52 -31.06
C ASP A 16 -22.18 24.35 -32.33
N PHE A 17 -22.55 23.79 -33.47
CA PHE A 17 -22.54 24.49 -34.75
C PHE A 17 -23.50 23.84 -35.75
N ARG A 18 -23.99 24.62 -36.71
CA ARG A 18 -24.74 24.07 -37.82
C ARG A 18 -23.80 23.28 -38.71
N TYR A 19 -24.14 22.03 -39.01
CA TYR A 19 -23.25 21.13 -39.73
C TYR A 19 -22.86 21.69 -41.11
N ASP A 20 -21.58 21.89 -41.35
CA ASP A 20 -20.91 21.96 -42.63
C ASP A 20 -19.54 21.30 -42.55
N TYR A 21 -18.98 20.96 -43.71
CA TYR A 21 -17.75 20.16 -43.74
C TYR A 21 -16.53 20.93 -43.21
N GLU A 22 -16.41 22.22 -43.53
CA GLU A 22 -15.26 23.05 -43.14
C GLU A 22 -15.25 23.28 -41.61
N THR A 23 -16.38 23.63 -41.02
CA THR A 23 -16.53 23.84 -39.58
C THR A 23 -16.28 22.54 -38.82
N LYS A 24 -16.75 21.40 -39.31
CA LYS A 24 -16.49 20.09 -38.73
C LYS A 24 -14.99 19.75 -38.74
N GLU A 25 -14.30 19.97 -39.87
CA GLU A 25 -12.86 19.68 -39.95
C GLU A 25 -12.04 20.67 -39.09
N LEU A 26 -12.47 21.92 -38.94
CA LEU A 26 -11.87 22.88 -38.03
C LEU A 26 -11.96 22.39 -36.56
N VAL A 27 -13.14 22.03 -36.10
CA VAL A 27 -13.35 21.52 -34.73
C VAL A 27 -12.52 20.24 -34.49
N LYS A 28 -12.52 19.34 -35.47
CA LYS A 28 -11.76 18.10 -35.39
C LYS A 28 -10.25 18.32 -35.40
N SER A 29 -9.71 19.21 -36.20
CA SER A 29 -8.29 19.54 -36.28
C SER A 29 -7.74 20.12 -34.98
N HIS A 30 -8.57 20.82 -34.21
CA HIS A 30 -8.23 21.32 -32.87
C HIS A 30 -8.36 20.26 -31.77
N GLY A 31 -8.62 18.99 -32.12
CA GLY A 31 -8.55 17.88 -31.14
C GLY A 31 -9.87 17.59 -30.42
N TRP A 32 -10.97 18.21 -30.80
CA TRP A 32 -12.31 17.90 -30.29
C TRP A 32 -12.73 16.48 -30.70
N LYS A 33 -13.50 15.80 -29.87
CA LYS A 33 -13.92 14.43 -30.09
C LYS A 33 -15.43 14.33 -30.29
N TRP A 34 -15.85 13.56 -31.29
CA TRP A 34 -17.25 13.26 -31.50
C TRP A 34 -17.76 12.19 -30.54
N ASN A 35 -18.80 12.50 -29.78
CA ASN A 35 -19.55 11.55 -28.98
C ASN A 35 -20.79 11.09 -29.76
N ALA A 36 -20.73 9.85 -30.25
CA ALA A 36 -21.82 9.30 -31.07
C ALA A 36 -23.12 9.06 -30.28
N ASN A 37 -23.04 8.84 -28.95
CA ASN A 37 -24.22 8.60 -28.11
C ASN A 37 -25.00 9.90 -27.84
N GLN A 38 -24.29 11.00 -27.61
CA GLN A 38 -24.87 12.31 -27.34
C GLN A 38 -24.99 13.18 -28.61
N LYS A 39 -24.39 12.73 -29.72
CA LYS A 39 -24.35 13.44 -31.02
C LYS A 39 -23.76 14.86 -30.90
N GLU A 40 -22.66 14.99 -30.18
CA GLU A 40 -22.00 16.26 -29.91
C GLU A 40 -20.47 16.18 -30.01
N TRP A 41 -19.83 17.31 -30.30
CA TRP A 41 -18.39 17.47 -30.19
C TRP A 41 -18.05 17.94 -28.78
N HIS A 42 -17.15 17.25 -28.10
CA HIS A 42 -16.78 17.58 -26.72
C HIS A 42 -15.27 17.45 -26.46
N THR A 43 -14.81 18.17 -25.45
CA THR A 43 -13.47 18.06 -24.87
C THR A 43 -13.51 18.41 -23.39
N SER A 44 -12.63 17.79 -22.60
CA SER A 44 -12.39 18.16 -21.21
C SER A 44 -11.05 18.90 -21.02
N ASN A 45 -10.33 19.15 -22.13
CA ASN A 45 -9.03 19.81 -22.07
C ASN A 45 -9.18 21.32 -22.34
N PRO A 46 -8.86 22.19 -21.35
CA PRO A 46 -8.92 23.64 -21.52
C PRO A 46 -8.09 24.18 -22.70
N ASP A 47 -6.90 23.63 -22.94
CA ASP A 47 -6.01 24.07 -24.02
C ASP A 47 -6.63 23.84 -25.39
N ILE A 48 -7.40 22.76 -25.58
CA ILE A 48 -8.14 22.47 -26.80
C ILE A 48 -9.28 23.46 -27.00
N VAL A 49 -9.92 23.87 -25.90
CA VAL A 49 -11.01 24.88 -25.96
C VAL A 49 -10.44 26.26 -26.34
N ILE A 50 -9.35 26.67 -25.68
CA ILE A 50 -8.66 27.92 -25.96
C ILE A 50 -8.23 27.96 -27.42
N ALA A 51 -7.57 26.93 -27.92
CA ALA A 51 -7.09 26.88 -29.31
C ALA A 51 -8.22 27.02 -30.34
N LEU A 52 -9.39 26.42 -30.10
CA LEU A 52 -10.55 26.60 -30.98
C LEU A 52 -11.18 28.00 -30.82
N ALA A 53 -11.31 28.48 -29.57
CA ALA A 53 -11.87 29.81 -29.30
C ALA A 53 -11.03 30.94 -29.92
N GLU A 54 -9.69 30.85 -29.83
CA GLU A 54 -8.78 31.77 -30.51
C GLU A 54 -8.94 31.72 -32.05
N ALA A 55 -9.08 30.50 -32.60
CA ALA A 55 -9.26 30.34 -34.06
C ALA A 55 -10.57 30.89 -34.59
N ILE A 56 -11.58 31.06 -33.73
CA ILE A 56 -12.88 31.66 -34.08
C ILE A 56 -13.07 33.08 -33.50
N GLU A 57 -12.01 33.66 -32.94
CA GLU A 57 -11.98 34.99 -32.31
C GLU A 57 -12.98 35.15 -31.14
N ASP A 58 -13.27 34.08 -30.43
CA ASP A 58 -14.16 34.08 -29.26
C ASP A 58 -13.36 34.37 -27.97
N HIS A 59 -13.03 35.62 -27.74
CA HIS A 59 -12.25 36.09 -26.60
C HIS A 59 -12.97 35.91 -25.27
N ASP A 60 -14.30 35.90 -25.24
CA ASP A 60 -15.08 35.69 -24.01
C ASP A 60 -14.92 34.24 -23.52
N THR A 61 -14.95 33.28 -24.45
CA THR A 61 -14.69 31.88 -24.12
C THR A 61 -13.24 31.67 -23.66
N VAL A 62 -12.24 32.29 -24.28
CA VAL A 62 -10.84 32.23 -23.84
C VAL A 62 -10.72 32.72 -22.40
N THR A 63 -11.24 33.90 -22.11
CA THR A 63 -11.21 34.48 -20.75
C THR A 63 -11.92 33.57 -19.72
N LEU A 64 -13.10 33.07 -20.07
CA LEU A 64 -13.85 32.17 -19.21
C LEU A 64 -13.09 30.86 -18.90
N VAL A 65 -12.42 30.27 -19.91
CA VAL A 65 -11.64 29.04 -19.73
C VAL A 65 -10.41 29.29 -18.88
N GLU A 66 -9.72 30.40 -19.06
CA GLU A 66 -8.57 30.80 -18.26
C GLU A 66 -8.97 31.04 -16.80
N GLU A 67 -10.05 31.74 -16.54
CA GLU A 67 -10.60 31.93 -15.19
C GLU A 67 -10.96 30.61 -14.54
N CYS A 68 -11.67 29.71 -15.25
CA CYS A 68 -11.99 28.37 -14.76
C CYS A 68 -10.74 27.56 -14.46
N SER A 69 -9.74 27.64 -15.33
CA SER A 69 -8.46 26.93 -15.14
C SER A 69 -7.71 27.45 -13.91
N ASN A 70 -7.70 28.77 -13.70
CA ASN A 70 -7.06 29.38 -12.54
C ASN A 70 -7.79 29.02 -11.24
N LEU A 71 -9.12 29.05 -11.21
CA LEU A 71 -9.93 28.61 -10.08
C LEU A 71 -9.66 27.12 -9.77
N GLN A 72 -9.56 26.27 -10.79
CA GLN A 72 -9.22 24.86 -10.58
C GLN A 72 -7.82 24.68 -10.01
N LYS A 73 -6.82 25.44 -10.48
CA LYS A 73 -5.45 25.42 -9.92
C LYS A 73 -5.42 25.83 -8.45
N VAL A 74 -6.20 26.86 -8.08
CA VAL A 74 -6.33 27.29 -6.67
C VAL A 74 -6.98 26.18 -5.84
N ALA A 75 -8.09 25.62 -6.30
CA ALA A 75 -8.78 24.54 -5.63
C ALA A 75 -7.90 23.28 -5.47
N ASP A 76 -7.13 22.92 -6.51
CA ASP A 76 -6.19 21.80 -6.46
C ASP A 76 -5.05 22.05 -5.44
N LYS A 77 -4.56 23.30 -5.38
CA LYS A 77 -3.53 23.69 -4.40
C LYS A 77 -4.06 23.62 -2.96
N GLU A 78 -5.26 24.12 -2.72
CA GLU A 78 -5.92 24.03 -1.41
C GLU A 78 -6.18 22.57 -1.02
N ALA A 79 -6.68 21.79 -1.96
CA ALA A 79 -6.93 20.37 -1.76
C ALA A 79 -5.65 19.57 -1.50
N PHE A 80 -4.55 19.90 -2.19
CA PHE A 80 -3.24 19.33 -1.93
C PHE A 80 -2.73 19.70 -0.52
N ALA A 81 -2.85 20.97 -0.13
CA ALA A 81 -2.47 21.41 1.21
C ALA A 81 -3.27 20.67 2.31
N LEU A 82 -4.58 20.53 2.11
CA LEU A 82 -5.44 19.78 3.02
C LEU A 82 -5.04 18.31 3.15
N SER A 83 -4.54 17.69 2.06
CA SER A 83 -4.04 16.31 2.08
C SER A 83 -2.76 16.11 2.91
N SER A 84 -2.14 17.20 3.34
CA SER A 84 -0.92 17.22 4.18
C SER A 84 -1.20 17.76 5.58
N ALA A 85 -2.44 18.16 5.87
CA ALA A 85 -2.78 18.86 7.11
C ALA A 85 -2.39 18.06 8.36
N LYS A 86 -1.72 18.74 9.28
CA LYS A 86 -1.33 18.20 10.61
C LYS A 86 -2.42 18.44 11.66
N CYS A 87 -3.29 19.42 11.43
CA CYS A 87 -4.40 19.79 12.30
C CYS A 87 -5.68 19.95 11.46
N PRO A 88 -6.87 19.76 12.03
CA PRO A 88 -8.12 20.01 11.33
C PRO A 88 -8.28 21.49 11.02
N ALA A 89 -8.81 21.83 9.84
CA ALA A 89 -9.07 23.21 9.43
C ALA A 89 -10.25 23.82 10.21
N MET A 90 -11.22 23.00 10.60
CA MET A 90 -12.37 23.38 11.39
C MET A 90 -12.49 22.49 12.63
N GLY A 91 -13.12 23.00 13.68
CA GLY A 91 -13.40 22.23 14.89
C GLY A 91 -14.28 21.02 14.55
N ILE A 92 -13.65 19.86 14.37
CA ILE A 92 -14.36 18.59 14.21
C ILE A 92 -14.38 17.84 15.54
N ARG A 93 -15.53 17.32 15.89
CA ARG A 93 -15.67 16.46 17.05
C ARG A 93 -15.83 15.01 16.59
N VAL A 94 -14.96 14.14 17.08
CA VAL A 94 -15.02 12.70 16.87
C VAL A 94 -15.06 12.06 18.24
N TRP A 95 -16.05 11.24 18.49
CA TRP A 95 -16.16 10.54 19.74
C TRP A 95 -15.01 9.53 19.90
N SER A 96 -14.48 9.46 21.09
CA SER A 96 -13.49 8.44 21.49
C SER A 96 -13.84 7.90 22.87
N PRO A 97 -13.50 6.63 23.18
CA PRO A 97 -13.68 6.06 24.52
C PRO A 97 -12.89 6.84 25.57
N GLU A 98 -13.34 6.75 26.83
CA GLU A 98 -12.64 7.37 27.95
C GLU A 98 -11.17 6.89 28.03
N GLY A 99 -10.25 7.83 28.22
CA GLY A 99 -8.81 7.58 28.27
C GLY A 99 -8.15 7.36 26.91
N LEU A 100 -8.87 7.53 25.79
CA LEU A 100 -8.34 7.47 24.44
C LEU A 100 -8.59 8.78 23.70
N GLU A 101 -7.56 9.30 23.04
CA GLU A 101 -7.66 10.54 22.27
C GLU A 101 -7.06 10.36 20.88
N PHE A 102 -7.68 10.99 19.88
CA PHE A 102 -7.11 11.11 18.55
C PHE A 102 -6.07 12.22 18.53
N LYS A 103 -4.92 11.95 17.96
CA LYS A 103 -3.91 12.98 17.70
C LYS A 103 -4.44 14.01 16.69
N GLN A 104 -3.88 15.23 16.69
CA GLN A 104 -4.36 16.33 15.83
C GLN A 104 -4.38 15.98 14.34
N TYR A 105 -3.36 15.31 13.85
CA TYR A 105 -3.33 14.87 12.45
C TYR A 105 -4.38 13.78 12.14
N GLN A 106 -4.77 12.96 13.11
CA GLN A 106 -5.88 12.01 12.95
C GLN A 106 -7.22 12.75 12.88
N MET A 107 -7.36 13.82 13.66
CA MET A 107 -8.52 14.73 13.56
C MET A 107 -8.56 15.43 12.20
N ALA A 108 -7.40 15.85 11.67
CA ALA A 108 -7.30 16.40 10.31
C ALA A 108 -7.73 15.41 9.22
N PHE A 109 -7.49 14.11 9.40
CA PHE A 109 -8.01 13.08 8.48
C PHE A 109 -9.54 13.04 8.46
N PHE A 110 -10.19 13.11 9.61
CA PHE A 110 -11.67 13.11 9.66
C PHE A 110 -12.26 14.35 8.98
N ASP A 111 -11.61 15.52 9.16
CA ASP A 111 -12.00 16.75 8.49
C ASP A 111 -11.82 16.63 6.97
N TRP A 112 -10.66 16.16 6.51
CA TRP A 112 -10.40 15.87 5.11
C TRP A 112 -11.42 14.89 4.51
N TYR A 113 -11.68 13.79 5.20
CA TYR A 113 -12.66 12.78 4.74
C TYR A 113 -14.05 13.38 4.58
N ARG A 114 -14.50 14.17 5.57
CA ARG A 114 -15.80 14.86 5.52
C ARG A 114 -15.89 15.82 4.33
N GLN A 115 -14.87 16.65 4.14
CA GLN A 115 -14.84 17.62 3.05
C GLN A 115 -14.85 16.92 1.67
N ARG A 116 -14.09 15.83 1.53
CA ARG A 116 -14.09 15.05 0.28
C ARG A 116 -15.44 14.42 0.00
N GLN A 117 -16.10 13.83 0.99
CA GLN A 117 -17.44 13.27 0.81
C GLN A 117 -18.49 14.33 0.45
N ALA A 118 -18.36 15.57 0.92
CA ALA A 118 -19.26 16.67 0.60
C ALA A 118 -19.05 17.19 -0.83
N ASN A 119 -17.80 17.28 -1.29
CA ASN A 119 -17.44 17.93 -2.55
C ASN A 119 -17.54 17.03 -3.79
N MET A 120 -17.50 15.72 -3.63
CA MET A 120 -17.30 14.77 -4.75
C MET A 120 -18.49 13.84 -4.99
N GLY A 121 -19.65 14.13 -4.41
CA GLY A 121 -20.85 13.28 -4.56
C GLY A 121 -20.85 12.05 -3.67
N THR A 122 -21.99 11.38 -3.60
CA THR A 122 -22.35 10.47 -2.49
C THR A 122 -21.65 9.12 -2.46
N SER A 123 -20.75 8.77 -3.39
CA SER A 123 -20.23 7.39 -3.47
C SER A 123 -18.73 7.25 -3.64
N GLN A 124 -17.93 8.24 -3.23
CA GLN A 124 -16.52 8.19 -3.57
C GLN A 124 -15.69 7.38 -2.60
N SER A 125 -14.92 6.44 -3.17
CA SER A 125 -13.87 5.71 -2.49
C SER A 125 -12.61 6.57 -2.38
N LEU A 126 -11.87 6.44 -1.26
CA LEU A 126 -10.71 7.29 -0.92
C LEU A 126 -9.50 6.45 -0.52
N LEU A 127 -8.32 7.07 -0.58
CA LEU A 127 -7.04 6.45 -0.27
C LEU A 127 -6.38 7.17 0.92
N LEU A 128 -6.28 6.48 2.05
CA LEU A 128 -5.49 6.88 3.22
C LEU A 128 -4.08 6.29 3.08
N ALA A 129 -3.16 7.12 2.61
CA ALA A 129 -1.80 6.73 2.25
C ALA A 129 -0.74 7.25 3.24
N ASP A 130 -1.12 7.58 4.45
CA ASP A 130 -0.21 7.96 5.52
C ASP A 130 0.85 6.88 5.75
N GLU A 131 2.04 7.28 6.12
CA GLU A 131 3.11 6.33 6.41
C GLU A 131 2.73 5.33 7.49
N MET A 132 3.53 4.30 7.64
CA MET A 132 3.30 3.27 8.64
C MET A 132 3.48 3.83 10.05
N GLY A 133 2.71 3.29 10.99
CA GLY A 133 2.78 3.72 12.38
C GLY A 133 1.91 4.92 12.75
N THR A 134 1.25 5.57 11.79
CA THR A 134 0.39 6.75 12.02
C THR A 134 -1.02 6.41 12.55
N GLY A 135 -1.36 5.14 12.74
CA GLY A 135 -2.67 4.73 13.27
C GLY A 135 -3.81 4.71 12.25
N LYS A 136 -3.55 4.31 11.00
CA LYS A 136 -4.58 4.17 9.95
C LYS A 136 -5.77 3.30 10.39
N THR A 137 -5.52 2.23 11.12
CA THR A 137 -6.56 1.36 11.71
C THR A 137 -7.43 2.13 12.70
N ILE A 138 -6.81 2.95 13.56
CA ILE A 138 -7.49 3.80 14.56
C ILE A 138 -8.35 4.85 13.85
N MET A 139 -7.82 5.51 12.83
CA MET A 139 -8.58 6.47 12.03
C MET A 139 -9.77 5.81 11.34
N SER A 140 -9.63 4.58 10.85
CA SER A 140 -10.77 3.84 10.27
C SER A 140 -11.83 3.49 11.32
N ALA A 141 -11.42 3.10 12.54
CA ALA A 141 -12.32 2.85 13.65
C ALA A 141 -13.10 4.12 14.04
N GLY A 142 -12.43 5.28 14.09
CA GLY A 142 -13.12 6.56 14.33
C GLY A 142 -14.15 6.90 13.26
N LEU A 143 -13.92 6.55 11.99
CA LEU A 143 -14.93 6.69 10.95
C LEU A 143 -16.12 5.76 11.15
N PHE A 144 -15.91 4.53 11.64
CA PHE A 144 -17.03 3.63 11.95
C PHE A 144 -17.96 4.26 12.99
N THR A 145 -17.40 4.85 14.04
CA THR A 145 -18.18 5.57 15.06
C THR A 145 -18.93 6.74 14.45
N GLN A 146 -18.27 7.61 13.70
CA GLN A 146 -18.91 8.78 13.06
C GLN A 146 -20.04 8.40 12.09
N ILE A 147 -19.85 7.33 11.32
CA ILE A 147 -20.86 6.85 10.38
C ILE A 147 -22.04 6.27 11.15
N SER A 148 -21.76 5.52 12.23
CA SER A 148 -22.81 4.95 13.09
C SER A 148 -23.67 6.00 13.75
N GLU A 149 -23.07 7.09 14.26
CA GLU A 149 -23.78 8.21 14.91
C GLU A 149 -24.68 8.99 13.93
N LYS A 150 -24.36 9.00 12.64
CA LYS A 150 -25.14 9.70 11.60
C LYS A 150 -26.23 8.85 10.96
N LYS A 151 -26.33 7.57 11.32
CA LYS A 151 -27.30 6.65 10.74
C LYS A 151 -28.66 6.74 11.45
N ASP A 152 -29.53 7.64 10.96
CA ASP A 152 -30.81 7.98 11.60
C ASP A 152 -31.97 7.05 11.20
N ASN A 153 -31.74 6.02 10.37
CA ASN A 153 -32.81 5.15 9.85
C ASN A 153 -33.17 3.94 10.75
N GLY A 154 -32.58 3.85 11.93
CA GLY A 154 -32.81 2.75 12.88
C GLY A 154 -32.17 1.41 12.48
N GLU A 155 -31.49 1.34 11.32
CA GLU A 155 -30.77 0.14 10.91
C GLU A 155 -29.35 0.10 11.50
N PRO A 156 -28.87 -1.08 11.92
CA PRO A 156 -27.51 -1.20 12.44
C PRO A 156 -26.49 -0.87 11.36
N PRO A 157 -25.41 -0.15 11.69
CA PRO A 157 -24.33 0.13 10.76
C PRO A 157 -23.60 -1.16 10.37
N ARG A 158 -23.11 -1.24 9.13
CA ARG A 158 -22.44 -2.42 8.58
C ARG A 158 -21.13 -2.07 7.87
N PHE A 159 -20.06 -2.67 8.35
CA PHE A 159 -18.72 -2.43 7.87
C PHE A 159 -18.04 -3.73 7.44
N LEU A 160 -17.36 -3.70 6.32
CA LEU A 160 -16.52 -4.80 5.85
C LEU A 160 -15.05 -4.39 5.94
N VAL A 161 -14.25 -5.14 6.68
CA VAL A 161 -12.80 -4.96 6.74
C VAL A 161 -12.11 -6.09 6.00
N VAL A 162 -11.44 -5.76 4.91
CA VAL A 162 -10.60 -6.69 4.15
C VAL A 162 -9.15 -6.40 4.48
N CYS A 163 -8.46 -7.34 5.08
CA CYS A 163 -7.08 -7.18 5.53
C CYS A 163 -6.24 -8.43 5.22
N THR A 164 -4.98 -8.44 5.62
CA THR A 164 -4.18 -9.66 5.59
C THR A 164 -4.60 -10.63 6.69
N ALA A 165 -4.31 -11.93 6.51
CA ALA A 165 -4.71 -12.95 7.48
C ALA A 165 -4.18 -12.66 8.89
N GLY A 166 -2.95 -12.15 9.01
CA GLY A 166 -2.31 -11.77 10.27
C GLY A 166 -2.99 -10.62 11.00
N MET A 167 -3.63 -9.70 10.26
CA MET A 167 -4.23 -8.50 10.82
C MET A 167 -5.63 -8.68 11.42
N LYS A 168 -6.31 -9.79 11.16
CA LYS A 168 -7.71 -9.98 11.62
C LYS A 168 -7.89 -9.85 13.14
N ILE A 169 -6.94 -10.35 13.93
CA ILE A 169 -6.99 -10.24 15.40
C ILE A 169 -6.73 -8.79 15.83
N THR A 170 -5.73 -8.15 15.24
CA THR A 170 -5.41 -6.74 15.51
C THR A 170 -6.62 -5.85 15.21
N TRP A 171 -7.25 -6.00 14.04
CA TRP A 171 -8.46 -5.27 13.70
C TRP A 171 -9.58 -5.50 14.72
N GLN A 172 -9.83 -6.74 15.13
CA GLN A 172 -10.87 -7.03 16.12
C GLN A 172 -10.57 -6.37 17.48
N ARG A 173 -9.31 -6.37 17.92
CA ARG A 173 -8.89 -5.72 19.16
C ARG A 173 -9.03 -4.20 19.09
N GLU A 174 -8.61 -3.59 17.97
CA GLU A 174 -8.74 -2.15 17.78
C GLU A 174 -10.20 -1.72 17.70
N ILE A 175 -11.07 -2.48 17.02
CA ILE A 175 -12.52 -2.21 17.02
C ILE A 175 -13.09 -2.29 18.43
N LYS A 176 -12.77 -3.35 19.18
CA LYS A 176 -13.23 -3.48 20.57
C LYS A 176 -12.75 -2.32 21.46
N LYS A 177 -11.53 -1.82 21.21
CA LYS A 177 -10.91 -0.73 21.96
C LYS A 177 -11.52 0.64 21.61
N TRP A 178 -11.65 0.95 20.31
CA TRP A 178 -12.05 2.28 19.82
C TRP A 178 -13.53 2.42 19.50
N CYS A 179 -14.26 1.32 19.31
CA CYS A 179 -15.68 1.26 18.99
C CYS A 179 -16.40 0.23 19.87
N PRO A 180 -16.39 0.36 21.20
CA PRO A 180 -16.91 -0.66 22.12
C PRO A 180 -18.40 -0.97 21.92
N SER A 181 -19.17 -0.06 21.30
CA SER A 181 -20.58 -0.26 20.96
C SER A 181 -20.81 -1.11 19.71
N LEU A 182 -19.76 -1.37 18.90
CA LEU A 182 -19.88 -2.14 17.67
C LEU A 182 -19.46 -3.60 17.87
N SER A 183 -20.35 -4.51 17.52
CA SER A 183 -20.04 -5.93 17.47
C SER A 183 -19.14 -6.27 16.28
N SER A 184 -18.22 -7.24 16.43
CA SER A 184 -17.32 -7.62 15.35
C SER A 184 -17.07 -9.13 15.27
N THR A 185 -16.98 -9.66 14.05
CA THR A 185 -16.66 -11.06 13.79
C THR A 185 -15.51 -11.21 12.79
N LYS A 186 -14.79 -12.33 12.87
CA LYS A 186 -13.70 -12.70 11.96
C LYS A 186 -14.09 -13.92 11.15
N ILE A 187 -14.07 -13.80 9.84
CA ILE A 187 -14.32 -14.93 8.95
C ILE A 187 -13.09 -15.87 8.95
N LYS A 188 -13.35 -17.16 9.18
CA LYS A 188 -12.34 -18.22 9.22
C LYS A 188 -12.64 -19.28 8.17
N GLY A 189 -11.56 -19.80 7.55
CA GLY A 189 -11.67 -20.90 6.60
C GLY A 189 -12.25 -20.51 5.24
N THR A 190 -12.14 -21.42 4.31
CA THR A 190 -12.55 -21.24 2.91
C THR A 190 -13.98 -21.69 2.64
N LYS A 191 -14.61 -22.42 3.57
CA LYS A 191 -16.00 -22.86 3.44
C LYS A 191 -16.91 -21.65 3.55
N MET A 192 -17.79 -21.50 2.57
CA MET A 192 -18.79 -20.44 2.59
C MET A 192 -19.69 -20.57 3.82
N LEU A 193 -20.07 -19.45 4.39
CA LEU A 193 -21.02 -19.41 5.48
C LEU A 193 -22.43 -19.76 4.97
N ASP A 194 -23.16 -20.52 5.72
CA ASP A 194 -24.57 -20.88 5.51
C ASP A 194 -25.54 -19.91 6.17
N TYR A 195 -25.03 -18.86 6.82
CA TYR A 195 -25.78 -17.78 7.43
C TYR A 195 -25.15 -16.41 7.07
N LEU A 196 -25.92 -15.33 7.22
CA LEU A 196 -25.40 -13.97 7.08
C LEU A 196 -24.87 -13.48 8.43
N PRO A 197 -23.63 -12.97 8.49
CA PRO A 197 -23.14 -12.28 9.69
C PRO A 197 -24.07 -11.14 10.09
N THR A 198 -24.39 -11.05 11.38
CA THR A 198 -25.27 -10.02 11.95
C THR A 198 -24.47 -8.91 12.63
N GLU A 199 -23.19 -9.14 12.87
CA GLU A 199 -22.33 -8.19 13.54
C GLU A 199 -22.11 -6.94 12.69
N ASN A 200 -21.86 -5.81 13.36
CA ASN A 200 -21.65 -4.52 12.72
C ASN A 200 -20.40 -4.51 11.83
N VAL A 201 -19.31 -5.15 12.28
CA VAL A 201 -18.04 -5.19 11.57
C VAL A 201 -17.65 -6.63 11.23
N VAL A 202 -17.59 -6.94 9.96
CA VAL A 202 -17.13 -8.24 9.46
C VAL A 202 -15.70 -8.13 8.94
N ILE A 203 -14.79 -8.92 9.51
CA ILE A 203 -13.37 -8.90 9.19
C ILE A 203 -13.01 -10.16 8.40
N ILE A 204 -12.50 -9.98 7.19
CA ILE A 204 -12.13 -11.06 6.27
C ILE A 204 -10.74 -10.82 5.67
N ASN A 205 -9.99 -11.87 5.36
CA ASN A 205 -8.73 -11.69 4.63
C ASN A 205 -8.90 -11.82 3.12
N TYR A 206 -8.02 -11.14 2.38
CA TYR A 206 -8.03 -11.04 0.92
C TYR A 206 -8.28 -12.37 0.19
N ASP A 207 -7.62 -13.44 0.63
CA ASP A 207 -7.67 -14.74 -0.05
C ASP A 207 -9.03 -15.44 0.10
N LEU A 208 -9.81 -15.06 1.12
CA LEU A 208 -11.12 -15.63 1.39
C LEU A 208 -12.26 -14.90 0.67
N VAL A 209 -12.09 -13.62 0.30
CA VAL A 209 -13.18 -12.80 -0.28
C VAL A 209 -13.88 -13.48 -1.44
N ALA A 210 -13.11 -14.06 -2.38
CA ALA A 210 -13.70 -14.72 -3.55
C ALA A 210 -14.64 -15.88 -3.18
N ASN A 211 -14.31 -16.68 -2.18
CA ASN A 211 -15.12 -17.81 -1.76
C ASN A 211 -16.35 -17.37 -0.94
N HIS A 212 -16.26 -16.21 -0.30
CA HIS A 212 -17.33 -15.66 0.53
C HIS A 212 -18.15 -14.57 -0.17
N ARG A 213 -17.89 -14.32 -1.46
CA ARG A 213 -18.53 -13.27 -2.25
C ARG A 213 -20.07 -13.36 -2.26
N PRO A 214 -20.72 -14.54 -2.33
CA PRO A 214 -22.17 -14.61 -2.37
C PRO A 214 -22.87 -13.93 -1.18
N TRP A 215 -22.45 -14.20 0.07
CA TRP A 215 -23.06 -13.56 1.22
C TRP A 215 -22.64 -12.10 1.38
N ILE A 216 -21.43 -11.72 0.92
CA ILE A 216 -20.99 -10.32 0.90
C ILE A 216 -21.90 -9.49 -0.01
N ASP A 217 -22.22 -10.01 -1.19
CA ASP A 217 -23.14 -9.36 -2.13
C ASP A 217 -24.58 -9.35 -1.58
N GLN A 218 -25.02 -10.44 -0.94
CA GLN A 218 -26.34 -10.50 -0.34
C GLN A 218 -26.52 -9.46 0.79
N ILE A 219 -25.50 -9.20 1.60
CA ILE A 219 -25.52 -8.11 2.58
C ILE A 219 -25.53 -6.75 1.87
N ALA A 220 -24.71 -6.57 0.83
CA ALA A 220 -24.66 -5.35 0.06
C ALA A 220 -26.02 -5.02 -0.59
N ASP A 221 -26.70 -6.01 -1.15
CA ASP A 221 -28.00 -5.84 -1.81
C ASP A 221 -29.13 -5.60 -0.80
N LYS A 222 -29.09 -6.26 0.36
CA LYS A 222 -30.19 -6.21 1.35
C LYS A 222 -30.09 -5.02 2.30
N TYR A 223 -28.87 -4.70 2.75
CA TYR A 223 -28.63 -3.73 3.82
C TYR A 223 -27.68 -2.61 3.43
N GLY A 224 -26.86 -2.81 2.41
CA GLY A 224 -25.72 -1.97 2.07
C GLY A 224 -24.50 -2.16 2.99
N TRP A 225 -23.33 -1.80 2.49
CA TRP A 225 -22.13 -1.60 3.31
C TRP A 225 -21.93 -0.09 3.49
N ASP A 226 -21.97 0.39 4.72
CA ASP A 226 -21.76 1.81 5.04
C ASP A 226 -20.30 2.24 4.73
N LEU A 227 -19.34 1.35 4.99
CA LEU A 227 -17.94 1.51 4.57
C LEU A 227 -17.26 0.16 4.42
N ILE A 228 -16.46 0.02 3.37
CA ILE A 228 -15.57 -1.11 3.14
C ILE A 228 -14.14 -0.62 3.31
N VAL A 229 -13.39 -1.19 4.24
CA VAL A 229 -11.98 -0.87 4.46
C VAL A 229 -11.12 -1.95 3.83
N CYS A 230 -10.18 -1.56 2.96
CA CYS A 230 -9.18 -2.45 2.36
C CYS A 230 -7.80 -2.10 2.95
N ASP A 231 -7.38 -2.82 3.97
CA ASP A 231 -6.10 -2.59 4.64
C ASP A 231 -4.94 -3.22 3.87
N GLU A 232 -3.78 -2.55 3.85
CA GLU A 232 -2.64 -2.88 2.98
C GLU A 232 -3.08 -3.00 1.50
N ALA A 233 -3.73 -1.96 1.00
CA ALA A 233 -4.38 -1.96 -0.33
C ALA A 233 -3.43 -2.26 -1.49
N HIS A 234 -2.10 -2.20 -1.29
CA HIS A 234 -1.12 -2.66 -2.27
C HIS A 234 -1.26 -4.16 -2.63
N TYR A 235 -2.00 -4.96 -1.84
CA TYR A 235 -2.39 -6.32 -2.22
C TYR A 235 -3.32 -6.35 -3.45
N LEU A 236 -3.95 -5.23 -3.80
CA LEU A 236 -4.83 -5.08 -4.96
C LEU A 236 -4.12 -4.59 -6.24
N LYS A 237 -2.79 -4.45 -6.21
CA LYS A 237 -1.97 -3.89 -7.32
C LYS A 237 -2.09 -4.63 -8.66
N ASN A 238 -2.41 -5.90 -8.66
CA ASN A 238 -2.58 -6.69 -9.87
C ASN A 238 -4.07 -6.84 -10.21
N ALA A 239 -4.53 -6.14 -11.26
CA ALA A 239 -5.91 -6.18 -11.72
C ALA A 239 -6.42 -7.59 -12.09
N LYS A 240 -5.52 -8.50 -12.49
CA LYS A 240 -5.86 -9.87 -12.88
C LYS A 240 -5.86 -10.85 -11.69
N ALA A 241 -5.39 -10.44 -10.52
CA ALA A 241 -5.37 -11.30 -9.35
C ALA A 241 -6.79 -11.61 -8.85
N LYS A 242 -7.04 -12.87 -8.48
CA LYS A 242 -8.34 -13.33 -7.97
C LYS A 242 -8.89 -12.45 -6.85
N ARG A 243 -8.04 -12.04 -5.90
CA ARG A 243 -8.41 -11.15 -4.79
C ARG A 243 -8.84 -9.77 -5.27
N THR A 244 -8.14 -9.18 -6.25
CA THR A 244 -8.48 -7.88 -6.83
C THR A 244 -9.81 -7.94 -7.57
N SER A 245 -9.97 -8.94 -8.44
CA SER A 245 -11.23 -9.18 -9.15
C SER A 245 -12.40 -9.43 -8.19
N ALA A 246 -12.16 -10.13 -7.09
CA ALA A 246 -13.20 -10.40 -6.11
C ALA A 246 -13.69 -9.14 -5.37
N ILE A 247 -12.88 -8.11 -5.24
CA ILE A 247 -13.23 -6.88 -4.49
C ILE A 247 -13.65 -5.77 -5.45
N LEU A 248 -12.86 -5.53 -6.50
CA LEU A 248 -13.02 -4.39 -7.42
C LEU A 248 -13.71 -4.77 -8.73
N GLY A 249 -14.15 -5.99 -8.85
CA GLY A 249 -14.80 -6.51 -10.07
C GLY A 249 -13.79 -7.09 -11.07
N GLY A 250 -14.28 -8.05 -11.84
CA GLY A 250 -13.48 -8.77 -12.83
C GLY A 250 -13.92 -10.22 -12.97
N SER A 251 -13.02 -11.08 -13.46
CA SER A 251 -13.27 -12.53 -13.56
C SER A 251 -12.70 -13.24 -12.32
N ILE A 252 -13.50 -14.09 -11.69
CA ILE A 252 -13.06 -14.95 -10.59
C ILE A 252 -13.35 -16.40 -10.90
N GLN A 253 -12.48 -17.28 -10.41
CA GLN A 253 -12.68 -18.71 -10.43
C GLN A 253 -13.02 -19.20 -9.03
N VAL A 254 -14.14 -19.90 -8.90
CA VAL A 254 -14.59 -20.50 -7.65
C VAL A 254 -14.79 -21.98 -7.86
N GLY A 255 -14.38 -22.78 -6.88
CA GLY A 255 -14.52 -24.23 -6.90
C GLY A 255 -13.23 -24.95 -6.50
N GLY A 256 -13.34 -26.26 -6.22
CA GLY A 256 -12.22 -27.15 -5.92
C GLY A 256 -11.43 -27.57 -7.17
N ARG A 257 -10.47 -28.49 -7.00
CA ARG A 257 -9.62 -28.97 -8.11
C ARG A 257 -10.40 -29.65 -9.26
N GLU A 258 -11.59 -30.18 -8.99
CA GLU A 258 -12.40 -30.92 -9.95
C GLU A 258 -13.53 -30.10 -10.61
N PHE A 259 -13.89 -28.95 -10.04
CA PHE A 259 -14.93 -28.07 -10.57
C PHE A 259 -14.51 -26.62 -10.46
N ARG A 260 -14.22 -25.98 -11.60
CA ARG A 260 -13.90 -24.54 -11.68
C ARG A 260 -14.99 -23.84 -12.46
N LEU A 261 -15.66 -22.91 -11.81
CA LEU A 261 -16.59 -21.99 -12.46
C LEU A 261 -15.92 -20.63 -12.62
N ASP A 262 -15.83 -20.17 -13.87
CA ASP A 262 -15.44 -18.82 -14.22
C ASP A 262 -16.67 -17.93 -14.29
N TYR A 263 -16.74 -16.89 -13.49
CA TYR A 263 -17.79 -15.90 -13.60
C TYR A 263 -17.29 -14.48 -13.36
N ARG A 264 -17.98 -13.53 -14.01
CA ARG A 264 -17.70 -12.11 -13.83
C ARG A 264 -18.45 -11.57 -12.63
N VAL A 265 -17.74 -10.89 -11.74
CA VAL A 265 -18.32 -10.16 -10.61
C VAL A 265 -18.13 -8.66 -10.81
N LYS A 266 -19.09 -7.90 -10.33
CA LYS A 266 -18.96 -6.44 -10.20
C LYS A 266 -18.10 -6.11 -8.98
N SER A 267 -17.63 -4.86 -8.87
CA SER A 267 -17.08 -4.35 -7.61
C SER A 267 -18.09 -4.56 -6.47
N ILE A 268 -17.62 -4.85 -5.25
CA ILE A 268 -18.51 -4.90 -4.07
C ILE A 268 -19.18 -3.53 -3.93
N ILE A 269 -20.51 -3.50 -3.84
CA ILE A 269 -21.26 -2.24 -3.70
C ILE A 269 -20.97 -1.63 -2.33
N GLY A 270 -20.59 -0.37 -2.32
CA GLY A 270 -20.30 0.41 -1.11
C GLY A 270 -19.04 1.26 -1.26
N LYS A 271 -18.97 2.34 -0.48
CA LYS A 271 -17.79 3.22 -0.41
C LYS A 271 -16.60 2.44 0.13
N LYS A 272 -15.41 2.66 -0.45
CA LYS A 272 -14.20 1.99 -0.01
C LYS A 272 -13.18 3.00 0.53
N LEU A 273 -12.56 2.63 1.63
CA LEU A 273 -11.38 3.30 2.16
C LEU A 273 -10.19 2.35 2.00
N PHE A 274 -9.28 2.73 1.13
CA PHE A 274 -8.04 1.99 0.91
C PHE A 274 -6.96 2.51 1.86
N LEU A 275 -6.32 1.62 2.62
CA LEU A 275 -5.25 1.96 3.54
C LEU A 275 -3.94 1.39 3.02
N THR A 276 -2.90 2.21 2.93
CA THR A 276 -1.54 1.73 2.62
C THR A 276 -0.49 2.71 3.08
N GLY A 277 0.61 2.22 3.64
CA GLY A 277 1.79 3.05 3.91
C GLY A 277 2.68 3.27 2.68
N THR A 278 2.48 2.46 1.65
CA THR A 278 3.29 2.44 0.42
C THR A 278 2.36 2.43 -0.80
N PRO A 279 1.79 3.59 -1.19
CA PRO A 279 0.85 3.66 -2.30
C PRO A 279 1.49 3.26 -3.65
N LEU A 280 2.78 3.56 -3.82
CA LEU A 280 3.60 3.14 -4.97
C LEU A 280 4.66 2.16 -4.47
N VAL A 281 4.44 0.87 -4.70
CA VAL A 281 5.42 -0.16 -4.29
C VAL A 281 6.57 -0.24 -5.30
N ASN A 282 6.25 -0.36 -6.61
CA ASN A 282 7.25 -0.49 -7.66
C ASN A 282 6.97 0.41 -8.87
N ARG A 283 5.74 0.41 -9.40
CA ARG A 283 5.39 1.02 -10.70
C ARG A 283 4.05 1.76 -10.61
N PRO A 284 3.88 2.89 -11.31
CA PRO A 284 2.61 3.64 -11.29
C PRO A 284 1.39 2.81 -11.73
N VAL A 285 1.57 1.85 -12.65
CA VAL A 285 0.49 0.97 -13.12
C VAL A 285 -0.15 0.15 -11.98
N GLU A 286 0.56 -0.09 -10.90
CA GLU A 286 0.05 -0.82 -9.73
C GLU A 286 -1.08 -0.08 -8.99
N LEU A 287 -1.20 1.24 -9.17
CA LEU A 287 -2.31 2.04 -8.64
C LEU A 287 -3.60 1.89 -9.45
N TRP A 288 -3.52 1.44 -10.69
CA TRP A 288 -4.65 1.45 -11.61
C TRP A 288 -5.94 0.83 -11.06
N PRO A 289 -5.93 -0.35 -10.39
CA PRO A 289 -7.16 -0.94 -9.86
C PRO A 289 -7.86 -0.05 -8.83
N ILE A 290 -7.08 0.65 -8.00
CA ILE A 290 -7.60 1.57 -6.98
C ILE A 290 -8.10 2.86 -7.64
N LEU A 291 -7.37 3.39 -8.61
CA LEU A 291 -7.77 4.62 -9.34
C LEU A 291 -9.08 4.44 -10.08
N LYS A 292 -9.28 3.29 -10.71
CA LYS A 292 -10.54 2.97 -11.38
C LYS A 292 -11.73 3.00 -10.43
N GLU A 293 -11.53 2.67 -9.17
CA GLU A 293 -12.57 2.69 -8.13
C GLU A 293 -12.72 4.07 -7.49
N CYS A 294 -11.61 4.77 -7.22
CA CYS A 294 -11.62 6.04 -6.51
C CYS A 294 -11.90 7.26 -7.40
N ASP A 295 -11.42 7.22 -8.64
CA ASP A 295 -11.48 8.37 -9.56
C ASP A 295 -11.83 7.91 -10.99
N PRO A 296 -13.03 7.33 -11.18
CA PRO A 296 -13.42 6.72 -12.46
C PRO A 296 -13.55 7.73 -13.61
N ASN A 297 -13.75 9.01 -13.30
CA ASN A 297 -13.91 10.09 -14.29
C ASN A 297 -12.63 10.93 -14.48
N GLY A 298 -11.59 10.71 -13.65
CA GLY A 298 -10.30 11.40 -13.73
C GLY A 298 -9.17 10.42 -14.05
N LEU A 299 -8.26 10.18 -13.08
CA LEU A 299 -7.11 9.29 -13.28
C LEU A 299 -7.50 7.85 -13.67
N GLY A 300 -8.66 7.37 -13.22
CA GLY A 300 -9.21 6.04 -13.50
C GLY A 300 -10.07 5.94 -14.77
N GLU A 301 -10.27 7.02 -15.51
CA GLU A 301 -11.13 7.04 -16.71
C GLU A 301 -10.66 6.10 -17.82
N SER A 302 -9.37 6.13 -18.13
CA SER A 302 -8.80 5.36 -19.23
C SER A 302 -7.43 4.78 -18.88
N TRP A 303 -7.35 3.45 -18.88
CA TRP A 303 -6.10 2.74 -18.65
C TRP A 303 -5.01 3.16 -19.67
N GLN A 304 -5.36 3.33 -20.94
CA GLN A 304 -4.41 3.73 -21.98
C GLN A 304 -3.87 5.14 -21.76
N LYS A 305 -4.73 6.10 -21.39
CA LYS A 305 -4.29 7.46 -21.04
C LYS A 305 -3.34 7.43 -19.86
N PHE A 306 -3.73 6.71 -18.79
CA PHE A 306 -2.95 6.59 -17.56
C PHE A 306 -1.56 5.99 -17.83
N VAL A 307 -1.47 4.82 -18.47
CA VAL A 307 -0.17 4.16 -18.66
C VAL A 307 0.74 4.92 -19.62
N ARG A 308 0.20 5.56 -20.66
CA ARG A 308 1.00 6.41 -21.55
C ARG A 308 1.59 7.61 -20.81
N ARG A 309 0.79 8.25 -19.96
CA ARG A 309 1.19 9.48 -19.25
C ARG A 309 2.16 9.19 -18.11
N TYR A 310 1.86 8.18 -17.29
CA TYR A 310 2.57 7.96 -16.02
C TYR A 310 3.50 6.74 -16.01
N CYS A 311 3.38 5.84 -16.99
CA CYS A 311 4.28 4.69 -17.12
C CYS A 311 5.19 4.79 -18.33
N GLY A 312 5.10 5.86 -19.15
CA GLY A 312 5.84 5.93 -20.41
C GLY A 312 5.54 4.75 -21.34
N ALA A 313 4.32 4.20 -21.22
CA ALA A 313 3.99 2.93 -21.84
C ALA A 313 3.85 3.02 -23.36
N PHE A 314 4.37 2.02 -24.02
CA PHE A 314 4.20 1.83 -25.48
C PHE A 314 3.63 0.43 -25.76
N LYS A 315 2.96 0.30 -26.91
CA LYS A 315 2.44 -0.97 -27.36
C LYS A 315 3.48 -1.68 -28.20
N GLY A 316 4.17 -2.66 -27.62
CA GLY A 316 5.05 -3.55 -28.31
C GLY A 316 4.31 -4.75 -28.94
N ARG A 317 5.04 -5.67 -29.56
CA ARG A 317 4.49 -6.86 -30.22
C ARG A 317 3.78 -7.81 -29.23
N PHE A 318 4.21 -7.88 -27.98
CA PHE A 318 3.62 -8.73 -26.92
C PHE A 318 2.61 -8.03 -26.03
N GLY A 319 2.18 -6.83 -26.40
CA GLY A 319 1.24 -6.04 -25.63
C GLY A 319 1.85 -4.73 -25.14
N TRP A 320 1.29 -4.19 -24.07
CA TRP A 320 1.75 -2.94 -23.49
C TRP A 320 2.93 -3.18 -22.53
N ASP A 321 4.04 -2.51 -22.79
CA ASP A 321 5.07 -2.32 -21.77
C ASP A 321 4.64 -1.16 -20.85
N THR A 322 4.56 -1.44 -19.55
CA THR A 322 4.14 -0.49 -18.51
C THR A 322 5.17 -0.44 -17.38
N SER A 323 6.41 -0.85 -17.67
CA SER A 323 7.46 -0.95 -16.65
C SER A 323 8.04 0.39 -16.22
N GLY A 324 7.88 1.43 -17.05
CA GLY A 324 8.42 2.76 -16.80
C GLY A 324 7.64 3.57 -15.75
N ALA A 325 8.20 4.74 -15.42
CA ALA A 325 7.63 5.73 -14.52
C ALA A 325 7.94 7.14 -15.05
N THR A 326 6.89 7.91 -15.37
CA THR A 326 6.99 9.26 -15.94
C THR A 326 5.99 10.20 -15.29
N ASN A 327 6.25 11.49 -15.29
CA ASN A 327 5.37 12.54 -14.74
C ASN A 327 4.87 12.25 -13.31
N LEU A 328 5.75 11.74 -12.44
CA LEU A 328 5.40 11.31 -11.08
C LEU A 328 4.94 12.48 -10.20
N ASP A 329 5.53 13.66 -10.36
CA ASP A 329 5.16 14.87 -9.61
C ASP A 329 3.72 15.28 -9.95
N GLU A 330 3.36 15.29 -11.25
CA GLU A 330 1.98 15.53 -11.69
C GLU A 330 1.01 14.49 -11.11
N LEU A 331 1.40 13.22 -11.16
CA LEU A 331 0.59 12.13 -10.59
C LEU A 331 0.36 12.34 -9.09
N GLN A 332 1.40 12.70 -8.36
CA GLN A 332 1.32 12.98 -6.93
C GLN A 332 0.36 14.14 -6.63
N VAL A 333 0.50 15.25 -7.35
CA VAL A 333 -0.39 16.41 -7.19
C VAL A 333 -1.84 16.00 -7.46
N LYS A 334 -2.12 15.31 -8.56
CA LYS A 334 -3.47 14.87 -8.90
C LYS A 334 -4.06 13.89 -7.88
N LEU A 335 -3.28 12.94 -7.39
CA LEU A 335 -3.73 12.02 -6.34
C LEU A 335 -4.11 12.76 -5.06
N ARG A 336 -3.25 13.69 -4.61
CA ARG A 336 -3.44 14.40 -3.35
C ARG A 336 -4.50 15.49 -3.43
N SER A 337 -4.67 16.12 -4.57
CA SER A 337 -5.77 17.08 -4.79
C SER A 337 -7.12 16.41 -4.97
N SER A 338 -7.20 15.10 -5.28
CA SER A 338 -8.47 14.40 -5.51
C SER A 338 -8.83 13.37 -4.43
N ILE A 339 -8.12 12.26 -4.37
CA ILE A 339 -8.57 11.05 -3.65
C ILE A 339 -7.66 10.62 -2.50
N MET A 340 -6.46 11.19 -2.36
CA MET A 340 -5.43 10.68 -1.46
C MET A 340 -5.07 11.69 -0.36
N ILE A 341 -5.06 11.25 0.88
CA ILE A 341 -4.36 11.91 1.97
C ILE A 341 -3.04 11.16 2.24
N ARG A 342 -1.94 11.91 2.38
CA ARG A 342 -0.62 11.35 2.66
C ARG A 342 0.20 12.27 3.53
N ARG A 343 0.59 11.76 4.70
CA ARG A 343 1.48 12.44 5.65
C ARG A 343 2.60 11.48 6.04
N ARG A 344 3.76 12.04 6.35
CA ARG A 344 4.89 11.26 6.82
C ARG A 344 4.84 11.15 8.33
N THR A 345 5.39 10.09 8.85
CA THR A 345 5.49 9.87 10.29
C THR A 345 6.26 11.00 10.96
N ASN A 346 7.39 11.41 10.38
CA ASN A 346 8.22 12.49 10.93
C ASN A 346 7.53 13.86 10.91
N ASP A 347 6.54 14.06 10.02
CA ASP A 347 5.81 15.34 9.93
C ASP A 347 4.70 15.45 10.98
N VAL A 348 4.17 14.33 11.46
CA VAL A 348 2.93 14.28 12.28
C VAL A 348 3.14 13.67 13.66
N LEU A 349 4.26 13.00 13.88
CA LEU A 349 4.64 12.37 15.14
C LEU A 349 6.07 12.85 15.49
N GLU A 350 6.18 14.14 15.75
CA GLU A 350 7.45 14.81 16.10
C GLU A 350 8.04 14.26 17.42
N GLU A 351 7.19 13.70 18.28
CA GLU A 351 7.56 13.04 19.53
C GLU A 351 8.21 11.66 19.36
N LEU A 352 8.13 11.03 18.17
CA LEU A 352 8.76 9.73 17.98
C LEU A 352 10.28 9.86 17.89
N PRO A 353 11.01 8.95 18.54
CA PRO A 353 12.47 8.90 18.45
C PRO A 353 12.93 8.73 17.00
N ALA A 354 13.97 9.46 16.62
CA ALA A 354 14.57 9.35 15.29
C ALA A 354 15.14 7.96 15.04
N ILE A 355 14.96 7.41 13.84
CA ILE A 355 15.57 6.13 13.47
C ILE A 355 17.02 6.37 13.04
N GLN A 356 17.94 5.76 13.79
CA GLN A 356 19.37 5.79 13.50
C GLN A 356 19.81 4.41 12.96
N ARG A 357 20.24 4.36 11.70
CA ARG A 357 20.68 3.13 11.04
C ARG A 357 22.20 3.03 11.05
N GLN A 358 22.70 1.83 11.36
CA GLN A 358 24.11 1.53 11.38
C GLN A 358 24.39 0.14 10.84
N ALA A 359 25.36 0.03 9.94
CA ALA A 359 25.92 -1.25 9.52
C ALA A 359 26.98 -1.71 10.55
N ILE A 360 26.79 -2.89 11.07
CA ILE A 360 27.78 -3.60 11.91
C ILE A 360 28.49 -4.59 11.00
N VAL A 361 29.65 -4.19 10.52
CA VAL A 361 30.44 -4.99 9.58
C VAL A 361 31.29 -5.97 10.35
N LEU A 362 31.03 -7.25 10.16
CA LEU A 362 31.81 -8.35 10.75
C LEU A 362 32.96 -8.71 9.80
N PRO A 363 34.17 -8.95 10.33
CA PRO A 363 35.28 -9.39 9.51
C PRO A 363 34.99 -10.74 8.87
N GLU A 364 35.57 -11.00 7.73
CA GLU A 364 35.34 -12.19 6.90
C GLU A 364 35.73 -13.51 7.60
N ASN A 365 36.76 -13.50 8.47
CA ASN A 365 37.17 -14.56 9.39
C ASN A 365 37.13 -16.01 8.82
N GLY A 366 37.73 -16.22 7.65
CA GLY A 366 37.76 -17.54 6.99
C GLY A 366 36.54 -17.86 6.12
N ASN A 367 35.59 -16.96 5.97
CA ASN A 367 34.40 -17.11 5.13
C ASN A 367 34.55 -16.55 3.71
N ALA A 368 35.78 -16.19 3.27
CA ALA A 368 36.06 -15.64 1.94
C ALA A 368 35.50 -16.49 0.80
N SER A 369 35.69 -17.81 0.89
CA SER A 369 35.17 -18.75 -0.11
C SER A 369 33.64 -18.78 -0.16
N LEU A 370 32.98 -18.61 0.99
CA LEU A 370 31.53 -18.56 1.11
C LEU A 370 30.97 -17.27 0.51
N VAL A 371 31.58 -16.14 0.82
CA VAL A 371 31.23 -14.81 0.25
C VAL A 371 31.41 -14.81 -1.26
N LYS A 372 32.52 -15.39 -1.75
CA LYS A 372 32.74 -15.53 -3.19
C LYS A 372 31.66 -16.38 -3.87
N ALA A 373 31.32 -17.52 -3.27
CA ALA A 373 30.28 -18.40 -3.81
C ALA A 373 28.88 -17.73 -3.78
N GLU A 374 28.59 -16.90 -2.78
CA GLU A 374 27.37 -16.09 -2.74
C GLU A 374 27.29 -15.12 -3.94
N TRP A 375 28.39 -14.43 -4.25
CA TRP A 375 28.48 -13.54 -5.39
C TRP A 375 28.38 -14.26 -6.74
N GLU A 376 29.02 -15.42 -6.88
CA GLU A 376 28.91 -16.25 -8.08
C GLU A 376 27.46 -16.69 -8.31
N ALA A 377 26.75 -17.14 -7.27
CA ALA A 377 25.35 -17.52 -7.36
C ALA A 377 24.45 -16.31 -7.67
N PHE A 378 24.74 -15.14 -7.12
CA PHE A 378 24.02 -13.91 -7.42
C PHE A 378 24.20 -13.50 -8.89
N ASN A 379 25.42 -13.46 -9.38
CA ASN A 379 25.72 -13.08 -10.76
C ASN A 379 25.09 -14.05 -11.76
N ASN A 380 25.11 -15.36 -11.47
CA ASN A 380 24.42 -16.36 -12.28
C ASN A 380 22.91 -16.12 -12.31
N HIS A 381 22.29 -15.82 -11.16
CA HIS A 381 20.86 -15.51 -11.11
C HIS A 381 20.51 -14.25 -11.91
N GLU A 382 21.27 -13.17 -11.77
CA GLU A 382 21.09 -11.92 -12.52
C GLU A 382 21.25 -12.13 -14.03
N GLN A 383 22.23 -12.96 -14.44
CA GLN A 383 22.44 -13.29 -15.85
C GLN A 383 21.23 -14.04 -16.42
N VAL A 384 20.70 -15.04 -15.71
CA VAL A 384 19.52 -15.79 -16.14
C VAL A 384 18.29 -14.90 -16.23
N LEU A 385 18.14 -13.93 -15.30
CA LEU A 385 17.05 -12.94 -15.35
C LEU A 385 17.17 -12.06 -16.60
N LYS A 386 18.36 -11.58 -16.93
CA LYS A 386 18.61 -10.80 -18.15
C LYS A 386 18.29 -11.60 -19.43
N GLU A 387 18.76 -12.84 -19.50
CA GLU A 387 18.47 -13.73 -20.63
C GLU A 387 16.94 -13.93 -20.79
N LEU A 388 16.21 -14.08 -19.69
CA LEU A 388 14.74 -14.18 -19.70
C LEU A 388 14.05 -12.89 -20.17
N GLU A 389 14.54 -11.73 -19.76
CA GLU A 389 14.00 -10.44 -20.20
C GLU A 389 14.29 -10.20 -21.68
N GLU A 390 15.50 -10.45 -22.14
CA GLU A 390 15.90 -10.32 -23.55
C GLU A 390 15.10 -11.26 -24.47
N MET A 391 14.83 -12.49 -24.03
CA MET A 391 14.01 -13.43 -24.80
C MET A 391 12.54 -13.07 -24.83
N ARG A 392 12.01 -12.46 -23.78
CA ARG A 392 10.65 -11.92 -23.80
C ARG A 392 10.49 -10.75 -24.78
N THR A 393 11.57 -10.11 -25.17
CA THR A 393 11.59 -9.03 -26.17
C THR A 393 11.86 -9.53 -27.61
N ASN A 394 12.40 -10.72 -27.79
CA ASN A 394 12.67 -11.34 -29.09
C ASN A 394 11.56 -12.32 -29.52
N THR A 395 11.31 -12.44 -30.82
CA THR A 395 10.10 -13.05 -31.39
C THR A 395 10.41 -14.13 -32.41
N ASP A 396 10.63 -15.34 -31.95
CA ASP A 396 10.63 -16.52 -32.82
C ASP A 396 9.72 -17.64 -32.26
N SER A 397 9.13 -18.44 -33.15
CA SER A 397 8.08 -19.41 -32.83
C SER A 397 8.52 -20.64 -32.01
N ASP A 398 9.83 -20.90 -31.92
CA ASP A 398 10.39 -22.01 -31.12
C ASP A 398 10.68 -21.64 -29.66
N MET A 399 10.22 -20.48 -29.24
CA MET A 399 10.59 -19.83 -27.97
C MET A 399 9.88 -20.38 -26.73
N ASP A 400 8.73 -21.04 -26.85
CA ASP A 400 8.01 -21.53 -25.67
C ASP A 400 8.79 -22.58 -24.88
N VAL A 401 9.53 -23.45 -25.57
CA VAL A 401 10.39 -24.46 -24.93
C VAL A 401 11.60 -23.78 -24.26
N LEU A 402 12.17 -22.79 -24.94
CA LEU A 402 13.34 -22.05 -24.45
C LEU A 402 12.99 -21.18 -23.24
N VAL A 403 11.83 -20.51 -23.25
CA VAL A 403 11.30 -19.73 -22.11
C VAL A 403 11.02 -20.63 -20.91
N ARG A 404 10.49 -21.84 -21.10
CA ARG A 404 10.30 -22.83 -20.03
C ARG A 404 11.64 -23.28 -19.45
N THR A 405 12.60 -23.63 -20.31
CA THR A 405 13.94 -24.05 -19.89
C THR A 405 14.64 -22.97 -19.09
N LEU A 406 14.51 -21.69 -19.47
CA LEU A 406 15.07 -20.57 -18.74
C LEU A 406 14.34 -20.28 -17.42
N ALA A 407 13.02 -20.47 -17.39
CA ALA A 407 12.26 -20.38 -16.15
C ALA A 407 12.69 -21.45 -15.14
N ASP A 408 12.96 -22.69 -15.62
CA ASP A 408 13.50 -23.75 -14.77
C ASP A 408 14.93 -23.41 -14.29
N ARG A 409 15.80 -22.90 -15.20
CA ARG A 409 17.15 -22.40 -14.83
C ARG A 409 17.07 -21.26 -13.81
N GLN A 410 16.12 -20.35 -13.93
CA GLN A 410 15.89 -19.27 -12.96
C GLN A 410 15.55 -19.83 -11.59
N GLN A 411 14.68 -20.85 -11.49
CA GLN A 411 14.37 -21.48 -10.21
C GLN A 411 15.60 -22.13 -9.57
N VAL A 412 16.42 -22.82 -10.35
CA VAL A 412 17.65 -23.44 -9.85
C VAL A 412 18.66 -22.39 -9.38
N ALA A 413 18.90 -21.34 -10.17
CA ALA A 413 19.79 -20.25 -9.79
C ALA A 413 19.31 -19.49 -8.55
N PHE A 414 18.01 -19.28 -8.42
CA PHE A 414 17.42 -18.67 -7.23
C PHE A 414 17.57 -19.55 -5.99
N ALA A 415 17.37 -20.86 -6.12
CA ALA A 415 17.55 -21.82 -5.01
C ALA A 415 19.01 -21.89 -4.55
N GLU A 416 19.95 -21.80 -5.51
CA GLU A 416 21.38 -21.76 -5.21
C GLU A 416 21.77 -20.48 -4.47
N LEU A 417 21.31 -19.32 -4.94
CA LEU A 417 21.50 -18.04 -4.26
C LEU A 417 20.93 -18.08 -2.83
N ALA A 418 19.70 -18.57 -2.66
CA ALA A 418 19.07 -18.72 -1.35
C ALA A 418 19.88 -19.64 -0.40
N LYS A 419 20.49 -20.72 -0.95
CA LYS A 419 21.37 -21.61 -0.19
C LYS A 419 22.60 -20.86 0.35
N TYR A 420 23.29 -20.09 -0.49
CA TYR A 420 24.50 -19.37 -0.06
C TYR A 420 24.17 -18.23 0.91
N ARG A 421 23.09 -17.48 0.68
CA ARG A 421 22.62 -16.47 1.62
C ARG A 421 22.31 -17.06 2.99
N LYS A 422 21.67 -18.26 3.04
CA LYS A 422 21.45 -18.98 4.29
C LYS A 422 22.76 -19.34 4.98
N LEU A 423 23.75 -19.84 4.24
CA LEU A 423 25.05 -20.19 4.80
C LEU A 423 25.80 -18.97 5.37
N VAL A 424 25.73 -17.82 4.69
CA VAL A 424 26.25 -16.54 5.18
C VAL A 424 25.52 -16.12 6.47
N GLY A 425 24.20 -16.24 6.52
CA GLY A 425 23.40 -15.99 7.72
C GLY A 425 23.84 -16.86 8.91
N LEU A 426 24.07 -18.16 8.67
CA LEU A 426 24.55 -19.08 9.69
C LEU A 426 26.01 -18.81 10.10
N ALA A 427 26.88 -18.40 9.17
CA ALA A 427 28.28 -18.10 9.47
C ALA A 427 28.44 -16.91 10.44
N LYS A 428 27.54 -15.93 10.41
CA LYS A 428 27.58 -14.77 11.31
C LYS A 428 26.74 -14.90 12.58
N LYS A 429 26.03 -16.03 12.78
CA LYS A 429 25.05 -16.21 13.88
C LYS A 429 25.61 -15.91 15.26
N ASP A 430 26.83 -16.40 15.58
CA ASP A 430 27.42 -16.25 16.92
C ASP A 430 27.73 -14.79 17.23
N HIS A 431 28.21 -14.03 16.25
CA HIS A 431 28.42 -12.59 16.37
C HIS A 431 27.09 -11.82 16.51
N VAL A 432 26.04 -12.23 15.76
CA VAL A 432 24.70 -11.65 15.91
C VAL A 432 24.15 -11.90 17.31
N ILE A 433 24.31 -13.12 17.85
CA ILE A 433 23.89 -13.48 19.21
C ILE A 433 24.61 -12.61 20.24
N GLU A 434 25.93 -12.51 20.15
CA GLU A 434 26.74 -11.67 21.05
C GLU A 434 26.32 -10.19 20.95
N HIS A 435 26.16 -9.69 19.72
CA HIS A 435 25.69 -8.31 19.51
C HIS A 435 24.31 -8.08 20.13
N CYS A 436 23.36 -9.00 19.95
CA CYS A 436 22.04 -8.90 20.57
C CYS A 436 22.11 -8.91 22.11
N LYS A 437 22.96 -9.72 22.72
CA LYS A 437 23.19 -9.70 24.18
C LYS A 437 23.65 -8.32 24.64
N ASN A 438 24.64 -7.75 23.97
CA ASN A 438 25.14 -6.39 24.29
C ASN A 438 24.05 -5.31 24.12
N VAL A 439 23.19 -5.44 23.12
CA VAL A 439 22.04 -4.53 22.92
C VAL A 439 21.01 -4.73 24.03
N ILE A 440 20.70 -5.95 24.43
CA ILE A 440 19.77 -6.25 25.53
C ILE A 440 20.30 -5.67 26.85
N ASP A 441 21.58 -5.86 27.14
CA ASP A 441 22.21 -5.35 28.36
C ASP A 441 22.18 -3.81 28.43
N SER A 442 22.32 -3.14 27.30
CA SER A 442 22.35 -1.67 27.23
C SER A 442 20.97 -1.00 27.05
N ARG A 443 20.00 -1.69 26.45
CA ARG A 443 18.71 -1.11 26.05
C ARG A 443 17.47 -1.92 26.44
N GLY A 444 17.64 -3.05 27.08
CA GLY A 444 16.59 -3.87 27.68
C GLY A 444 15.92 -4.84 26.74
N LYS A 445 15.38 -4.40 25.60
CA LYS A 445 14.67 -5.28 24.65
C LYS A 445 15.18 -5.10 23.22
N VAL A 446 15.11 -6.18 22.42
CA VAL A 446 15.52 -6.15 21.01
C VAL A 446 14.53 -6.89 20.11
N VAL A 447 14.25 -6.33 18.96
CA VAL A 447 13.55 -6.99 17.86
C VAL A 447 14.59 -7.48 16.86
N LEU A 448 14.67 -8.79 16.64
CA LEU A 448 15.66 -9.43 15.79
C LEU A 448 15.00 -10.03 14.55
N PHE A 449 15.42 -9.58 13.37
CA PHE A 449 14.92 -10.07 12.09
C PHE A 449 15.92 -10.99 11.39
N ALA A 450 15.40 -12.09 10.83
CA ALA A 450 16.14 -12.97 9.93
C ALA A 450 15.24 -13.40 8.76
N TRP A 451 15.84 -13.92 7.69
CA TRP A 451 15.10 -14.40 6.52
C TRP A 451 14.88 -15.90 6.56
N HIS A 452 15.96 -16.67 6.77
CA HIS A 452 15.94 -18.12 6.71
C HIS A 452 15.52 -18.75 8.04
N LYS A 453 14.68 -19.79 7.96
CA LYS A 453 14.16 -20.51 9.12
C LYS A 453 15.27 -21.10 10.00
N ASP A 454 16.30 -21.65 9.38
CA ASP A 454 17.43 -22.28 10.11
C ASP A 454 18.22 -21.23 10.90
N VAL A 455 18.36 -20.01 10.36
CA VAL A 455 18.97 -18.87 11.05
C VAL A 455 18.10 -18.46 12.24
N VAL A 456 16.78 -18.33 12.06
CA VAL A 456 15.85 -18.02 13.17
C VAL A 456 15.99 -19.05 14.31
N ILE A 457 16.03 -20.35 13.99
CA ILE A 457 16.18 -21.41 15.00
C ILE A 457 17.50 -21.26 15.76
N SER A 458 18.61 -21.08 15.05
CA SER A 458 19.92 -20.93 15.67
C SER A 458 20.03 -19.68 16.56
N LEU A 459 19.39 -18.57 16.17
CA LEU A 459 19.33 -17.36 16.98
C LEU A 459 18.49 -17.56 18.24
N MET A 460 17.35 -18.27 18.13
CA MET A 460 16.52 -18.63 19.29
C MET A 460 17.29 -19.46 20.31
N GLU A 461 18.03 -20.48 19.84
CA GLU A 461 18.87 -21.33 20.68
C GLU A 461 19.96 -20.54 21.41
N GLY A 462 20.66 -19.65 20.70
CA GLY A 462 21.75 -18.86 21.28
C GLY A 462 21.30 -17.76 22.24
N LEU A 463 20.04 -17.39 22.22
CA LEU A 463 19.44 -16.33 23.06
C LEU A 463 18.53 -16.87 24.17
N GLN A 464 18.51 -18.21 24.45
CA GLN A 464 17.63 -18.83 25.44
C GLN A 464 17.69 -18.17 26.82
N GLY A 465 18.85 -17.67 27.24
CA GLY A 465 19.02 -16.96 28.52
C GLY A 465 18.24 -15.64 28.64
N HIS A 466 17.64 -15.14 27.53
CA HIS A 466 16.87 -13.91 27.50
C HIS A 466 15.38 -14.14 27.16
N ASN A 467 14.88 -15.36 27.39
CA ASN A 467 13.50 -15.79 27.13
C ASN A 467 12.99 -15.38 25.73
N PRO A 468 13.63 -15.84 24.64
CA PRO A 468 13.25 -15.45 23.30
C PRO A 468 11.88 -16.00 22.93
N VAL A 469 11.06 -15.16 22.28
CA VAL A 469 9.84 -15.59 21.59
C VAL A 469 10.04 -15.46 20.09
N ARG A 470 9.31 -16.27 19.29
CA ARG A 470 9.46 -16.23 17.84
C ARG A 470 8.14 -15.95 17.13
N LEU A 471 8.26 -15.39 15.93
CA LEU A 471 7.14 -15.19 15.04
C LEU A 471 7.57 -15.52 13.60
N THR A 472 7.05 -16.63 13.06
CA THR A 472 7.38 -17.12 11.71
C THR A 472 6.12 -17.41 10.89
N GLY A 473 6.29 -17.64 9.58
CA GLY A 473 5.22 -18.04 8.70
C GLY A 473 4.57 -19.38 9.07
N ALA A 474 5.31 -20.27 9.72
CA ALA A 474 4.83 -21.59 10.14
C ALA A 474 3.97 -21.57 11.42
N ASP A 475 4.06 -20.50 12.23
CA ASP A 475 3.34 -20.40 13.49
C ASP A 475 1.85 -20.09 13.25
N SER A 476 0.97 -20.69 14.05
CA SER A 476 -0.46 -20.39 14.00
C SER A 476 -0.73 -18.93 14.36
N GLN A 477 -1.88 -18.39 13.93
CA GLN A 477 -2.24 -17.01 14.23
C GLN A 477 -2.32 -16.73 15.75
N SER A 478 -2.79 -17.69 16.53
CA SER A 478 -2.82 -17.60 18.00
C SER A 478 -1.43 -17.62 18.61
N ALA A 479 -0.52 -18.48 18.12
CA ALA A 479 0.86 -18.54 18.59
C ALA A 479 1.63 -17.24 18.29
N ARG A 480 1.45 -16.67 17.07
CA ARG A 480 2.02 -15.37 16.72
C ARG A 480 1.55 -14.26 17.63
N GLN A 481 0.23 -14.22 17.91
CA GLN A 481 -0.33 -13.21 18.80
C GLN A 481 0.19 -13.37 20.23
N LEU A 482 0.30 -14.60 20.73
CA LEU A 482 0.88 -14.87 22.05
C LEU A 482 2.32 -14.39 22.13
N ALA A 483 3.14 -14.64 21.10
CA ALA A 483 4.52 -14.16 21.05
C ALA A 483 4.60 -12.62 21.10
N VAL A 484 3.74 -11.92 20.36
CA VAL A 484 3.65 -10.45 20.41
C VAL A 484 3.21 -9.98 21.79
N ASP A 485 2.17 -10.56 22.36
CA ASP A 485 1.64 -10.17 23.66
C ASP A 485 2.68 -10.42 24.78
N SER A 486 3.43 -11.54 24.71
CA SER A 486 4.52 -11.82 25.65
C SER A 486 5.64 -10.82 25.52
N PHE A 487 6.09 -10.49 24.29
CA PHE A 487 7.13 -9.48 24.09
C PHE A 487 6.71 -8.10 24.60
N GLN A 488 5.44 -7.72 24.38
CA GLN A 488 4.90 -6.41 24.78
C GLN A 488 4.76 -6.27 26.30
N ASN A 489 4.29 -7.32 26.99
CA ASN A 489 3.78 -7.19 28.36
C ASN A 489 4.58 -7.97 29.42
N ASP A 490 5.53 -8.83 29.02
CA ASP A 490 6.36 -9.60 29.94
C ASP A 490 7.78 -9.01 29.98
N GLU A 491 8.18 -8.53 31.15
CA GLU A 491 9.50 -7.94 31.35
C GLU A 491 10.66 -8.96 31.21
N THR A 492 10.38 -10.25 31.40
CA THR A 492 11.40 -11.31 31.28
C THR A 492 11.71 -11.66 29.83
N VAL A 493 10.79 -11.37 28.91
CA VAL A 493 10.95 -11.58 27.47
C VAL A 493 11.74 -10.41 26.88
N LYS A 494 13.03 -10.60 26.64
CA LYS A 494 13.95 -9.55 26.19
C LYS A 494 14.11 -9.50 24.67
N VAL A 495 13.80 -10.58 23.96
CA VAL A 495 13.99 -10.64 22.52
C VAL A 495 12.82 -11.33 21.82
N ILE A 496 12.42 -10.77 20.68
CA ILE A 496 11.53 -11.44 19.74
C ILE A 496 12.27 -11.65 18.41
N VAL A 497 12.31 -12.90 17.94
CA VAL A 497 12.94 -13.26 16.67
C VAL A 497 11.88 -13.47 15.60
N LEU A 498 11.96 -12.69 14.51
CA LEU A 498 10.97 -12.69 13.46
C LEU A 498 11.57 -13.08 12.12
N ASN A 499 10.78 -13.83 11.33
CA ASN A 499 11.04 -13.91 9.90
C ASN A 499 10.59 -12.61 9.24
N LEU A 500 11.41 -12.02 8.34
CA LEU A 500 11.15 -10.74 7.68
C LEU A 500 9.79 -10.71 6.96
N GLU A 501 9.39 -11.78 6.28
CA GLU A 501 8.08 -11.83 5.61
C GLU A 501 6.92 -11.93 6.61
N ALA A 502 7.06 -12.71 7.66
CA ALA A 502 6.01 -12.91 8.66
C ALA A 502 5.89 -11.72 9.63
N GLY A 503 6.99 -11.06 9.94
CA GLY A 503 7.05 -9.86 10.78
C GLY A 503 6.60 -8.58 10.06
N GLY A 504 6.49 -8.62 8.72
CA GLY A 504 6.12 -7.47 7.89
C GLY A 504 4.67 -6.99 8.05
N VAL A 505 3.79 -7.70 8.77
CA VAL A 505 2.34 -7.41 8.76
C VAL A 505 1.83 -6.97 10.14
N GLY A 506 1.54 -5.67 10.26
CA GLY A 506 0.56 -5.09 11.20
C GLY A 506 0.74 -5.27 12.71
N ILE A 507 1.89 -5.77 13.19
CA ILE A 507 2.15 -5.96 14.63
C ILE A 507 2.84 -4.74 15.23
N THR A 508 2.69 -4.53 16.53
CA THR A 508 3.38 -3.50 17.33
C THR A 508 4.38 -4.17 18.26
N LEU A 509 5.61 -3.67 18.29
CA LEU A 509 6.72 -4.23 19.06
C LEU A 509 7.47 -3.13 19.83
N THR A 510 6.73 -2.17 20.36
CA THR A 510 7.26 -1.04 21.13
C THR A 510 7.65 -1.39 22.57
N GLY A 511 7.16 -2.54 23.08
CA GLY A 511 7.14 -2.77 24.52
C GLY A 511 6.13 -1.87 25.24
N THR A 512 6.21 -1.83 26.55
CA THR A 512 5.38 -0.97 27.42
C THR A 512 6.24 -0.43 28.56
N GLU A 513 5.80 0.62 29.22
CA GLU A 513 6.47 1.18 30.40
C GLU A 513 6.72 0.12 31.49
N GLN A 514 5.75 -0.74 31.74
CA GLN A 514 5.81 -1.77 32.78
C GLN A 514 6.75 -2.93 32.41
N ALA A 515 6.75 -3.36 31.15
CA ALA A 515 7.55 -4.49 30.68
C ALA A 515 8.91 -4.07 30.06
N GLY A 516 9.16 -2.78 29.99
CA GLY A 516 10.29 -2.18 29.30
C GLY A 516 9.97 -1.88 27.81
N PHE A 517 10.33 -0.69 27.38
CA PHE A 517 10.22 -0.28 25.98
C PHE A 517 11.29 -0.96 25.12
N CYS A 518 10.99 -1.13 23.85
CA CYS A 518 11.93 -1.60 22.85
C CYS A 518 12.35 -0.44 21.94
N THR A 519 13.63 -0.12 21.94
CA THR A 519 14.24 0.96 21.11
C THR A 519 15.32 0.43 20.17
N SER A 520 15.36 -0.89 19.94
CA SER A 520 16.43 -1.52 19.15
C SER A 520 15.90 -2.58 18.20
N VAL A 521 16.35 -2.49 16.96
CA VAL A 521 16.07 -3.45 15.89
C VAL A 521 17.40 -3.96 15.36
N VAL A 522 17.55 -5.28 15.25
CA VAL A 522 18.71 -5.92 14.67
C VAL A 522 18.28 -6.75 13.48
N PHE A 523 18.93 -6.57 12.35
CA PHE A 523 18.76 -7.39 11.17
C PHE A 523 19.96 -8.33 11.03
N SER A 524 19.71 -9.62 11.24
CA SER A 524 20.69 -10.68 10.99
C SER A 524 20.84 -10.96 9.49
N GLU A 525 19.77 -10.79 8.73
CA GLU A 525 19.72 -10.92 7.27
C GLU A 525 18.85 -9.79 6.71
N LEU A 526 19.15 -9.35 5.50
CA LEU A 526 18.49 -8.21 4.87
C LEU A 526 17.60 -8.63 3.69
N ASP A 527 16.62 -7.80 3.34
CA ASP A 527 15.83 -7.92 2.10
C ASP A 527 16.26 -6.85 1.09
N TRP A 528 16.20 -7.16 -0.20
CA TRP A 528 16.50 -6.23 -1.30
C TRP A 528 15.47 -5.11 -1.42
N ARG A 529 14.27 -5.35 -0.91
CA ARG A 529 13.12 -4.45 -0.99
C ARG A 529 13.16 -3.45 0.17
N PRO A 530 13.47 -2.17 -0.07
CA PRO A 530 13.54 -1.17 0.99
C PRO A 530 12.23 -1.05 1.79
N SER A 531 11.09 -1.24 1.12
CA SER A 531 9.78 -1.18 1.75
C SER A 531 9.58 -2.22 2.85
N ILE A 532 10.12 -3.45 2.68
CA ILE A 532 10.04 -4.50 3.70
C ILE A 532 10.92 -4.16 4.90
N MET A 533 12.12 -3.65 4.66
CA MET A 533 13.02 -3.21 5.71
C MET A 533 12.40 -2.06 6.53
N GLN A 534 11.88 -1.03 5.87
CA GLN A 534 11.18 0.06 6.52
C GLN A 534 9.94 -0.41 7.30
N GLN A 535 9.18 -1.36 6.75
CA GLN A 535 8.05 -1.95 7.46
C GLN A 535 8.49 -2.63 8.75
N ALA A 536 9.58 -3.37 8.72
CA ALA A 536 10.14 -4.06 9.87
C ALA A 536 10.60 -3.05 10.95
N GLU A 537 11.34 -2.01 10.58
CA GLU A 537 11.78 -0.93 11.48
C GLU A 537 10.60 -0.21 12.16
N ARG A 538 9.55 0.08 11.38
CA ARG A 538 8.33 0.77 11.86
C ARG A 538 7.44 -0.11 12.77
N ARG A 539 7.88 -1.33 13.15
CA ARG A 539 7.24 -2.11 14.23
C ARG A 539 7.60 -1.58 15.61
N VAL A 540 8.76 -0.96 15.71
CA VAL A 540 9.28 -0.35 16.93
C VAL A 540 9.06 1.17 16.90
N ALA A 541 9.36 1.84 15.78
CA ALA A 541 9.20 3.27 15.58
C ALA A 541 7.75 3.64 15.20
N ARG A 542 6.84 3.70 16.16
CA ARG A 542 5.42 3.98 15.93
C ARG A 542 4.72 4.48 17.19
N LEU A 543 3.44 4.86 17.07
CA LEU A 543 2.61 5.24 18.22
C LEU A 543 2.70 4.21 19.35
N GLY A 544 2.98 4.67 20.56
CA GLY A 544 3.24 3.86 21.75
C GLY A 544 4.71 3.45 21.92
N ALA A 545 5.64 3.96 21.08
CA ALA A 545 7.07 3.88 21.35
C ALA A 545 7.44 4.76 22.55
N ASP A 546 8.61 4.51 23.10
CA ASP A 546 9.19 5.32 24.19
C ASP A 546 9.47 6.76 23.69
N GLU A 547 8.64 7.70 24.09
CA GLU A 547 8.77 9.11 23.71
C GLU A 547 9.98 9.78 24.40
N SER A 548 10.53 9.18 25.47
CA SER A 548 11.73 9.66 26.16
C SER A 548 13.03 9.21 25.50
N ALA A 549 12.97 8.21 24.62
CA ALA A 549 14.16 7.71 23.93
C ALA A 549 14.69 8.73 22.91
N THR A 550 15.98 8.96 22.93
CA THR A 550 16.63 9.87 21.96
C THR A 550 16.59 9.33 20.53
N ASN A 551 16.67 8.01 20.37
CA ASN A 551 16.64 7.35 19.07
C ASN A 551 16.20 5.89 19.17
N ILE A 552 15.77 5.36 18.03
CA ILE A 552 15.62 3.93 17.78
C ILE A 552 16.80 3.48 16.95
N LEU A 553 17.57 2.55 17.50
CA LEU A 553 18.73 1.97 16.81
C LEU A 553 18.29 0.85 15.88
N VAL A 554 18.77 0.92 14.65
CA VAL A 554 18.57 -0.12 13.65
C VAL A 554 19.94 -0.60 13.19
N HIS A 555 20.30 -1.81 13.55
CA HIS A 555 21.59 -2.41 13.25
C HIS A 555 21.45 -3.46 12.12
N HIS A 556 22.17 -3.23 11.03
CA HIS A 556 22.36 -4.21 9.95
C HIS A 556 23.63 -4.99 10.21
N VAL A 557 23.56 -6.22 10.70
CA VAL A 557 24.73 -7.06 10.97
C VAL A 557 25.11 -7.79 9.68
N VAL A 558 26.19 -7.38 9.06
CA VAL A 558 26.62 -7.86 7.76
C VAL A 558 28.04 -8.45 7.81
N LEU A 559 28.31 -9.46 6.99
CA LEU A 559 29.65 -9.99 6.82
C LEU A 559 30.37 -9.15 5.74
N ASP A 560 31.60 -8.77 5.99
CA ASP A 560 32.38 -7.97 5.04
C ASP A 560 32.43 -8.62 3.66
N GLY A 561 32.28 -7.81 2.63
CA GLY A 561 32.24 -8.25 1.24
C GLY A 561 30.98 -9.03 0.81
N SER A 562 30.05 -9.40 1.73
CA SER A 562 28.82 -10.13 1.38
C SER A 562 27.80 -9.30 0.62
N LEU A 563 26.82 -9.97 0.04
CA LEU A 563 25.67 -9.30 -0.58
C LEU A 563 24.91 -8.43 0.43
N ASP A 564 24.75 -8.89 1.66
CA ASP A 564 24.08 -8.11 2.71
C ASP A 564 24.82 -6.79 3.00
N ALA A 565 26.15 -6.77 2.94
CA ALA A 565 26.95 -5.53 3.09
C ALA A 565 26.63 -4.53 1.96
N THR A 566 26.55 -5.00 0.73
CA THR A 566 26.19 -4.17 -0.44
C THR A 566 24.74 -3.67 -0.35
N ILE A 567 23.81 -4.53 0.08
CA ILE A 567 22.40 -4.17 0.29
C ILE A 567 22.29 -3.10 1.39
N SER A 568 22.99 -3.29 2.53
CA SER A 568 22.97 -2.35 3.65
C SER A 568 23.42 -0.96 3.21
N ASN A 569 24.55 -0.85 2.51
CA ASN A 569 25.06 0.43 2.01
C ASN A 569 24.05 1.11 1.07
N ARG A 570 23.49 0.36 0.11
CA ARG A 570 22.48 0.89 -0.81
C ARG A 570 21.18 1.32 -0.11
N LEU A 571 20.75 0.61 0.94
CA LEU A 571 19.57 0.98 1.73
C LEU A 571 19.80 2.27 2.51
N ILE A 572 20.97 2.40 3.15
CA ILE A 572 21.35 3.58 3.92
C ILE A 572 21.49 4.79 2.97
N ASP A 573 22.19 4.64 1.84
CA ASP A 573 22.37 5.70 0.85
C ASP A 573 21.04 6.16 0.23
N LYS A 574 20.19 5.22 -0.16
CA LYS A 574 18.86 5.55 -0.71
C LYS A 574 17.99 6.26 0.32
N GLN A 575 18.06 5.86 1.58
CA GLN A 575 17.29 6.51 2.63
C GLN A 575 17.81 7.94 2.85
N ASN A 576 19.12 8.14 2.88
CA ASN A 576 19.73 9.47 2.98
C ASN A 576 19.31 10.38 1.81
N VAL A 577 19.27 9.83 0.58
CA VAL A 577 18.79 10.57 -0.61
C VAL A 577 17.29 10.89 -0.50
N ILE A 578 16.47 9.95 -0.03
CA ILE A 578 15.05 10.19 0.19
C ILE A 578 14.85 11.24 1.28
N ASP A 579 15.59 11.15 2.38
CA ASP A 579 15.51 12.10 3.49
C ASP A 579 16.00 13.50 3.07
N GLN A 580 16.99 13.60 2.18
CA GLN A 580 17.49 14.86 1.59
C GLN A 580 16.59 15.42 0.47
N ALA A 581 16.07 14.57 -0.42
CA ALA A 581 15.23 15.01 -1.54
C ALA A 581 13.82 15.41 -1.09
N VAL A 582 13.50 15.16 0.17
CA VAL A 582 12.18 15.30 0.71
C VAL A 582 12.12 16.32 1.85
N ASN A 583 13.28 16.85 2.29
CA ASN A 583 13.43 18.07 3.07
C ASN A 583 13.57 19.28 2.14
#